data_2111237c4db0b557fabb99560eda7e0e
#
_entry.id   2111237c4db0b557fabb99560eda7e0e
#
_cell.length_a   1.000
_cell.length_b   1.000
_cell.length_c   1.000
_cell.angle_alpha   90.00
_cell.angle_beta   90.00
_cell.angle_gamma   90.00
#
_symmetry.space_group_name_H-M   'P 1'
#
loop_
_entity.id
_entity.type
_entity.pdbx_description
1 polymer ?
#
loop_
_entity_poly.entity_id
_entity_poly.type
_entity_poly.pdbx_seq_one_letter_code
_entity_poly.pdbx_strand_id
1 'polypeptide(L)'
;ICSDKTGTLTRNEMTVQRVVCAGHVFDVGGVGYAPVGSLSVDGRHVEVGHYPALELAIRSGVLCNDARMRVEDDVWHVEGDPTEGALLVLGNKTALQHDSCAAAWPRLDSIPFESQHRFMATHHRDPQGQDWLLVKGAPERILDMCDRQFGHSSHEQPLDPDYWRRMATDTAAQGLRLLSL
;
A
#
# COMPACT_ATOMS: atom_id res chain seq x y z
N ILE A 1 -7.02 28.63 24.61
CA ILE A 1 -7.21 27.17 24.73
C ILE A 1 -6.32 26.54 23.65
N CYS A 2 -5.25 25.86 24.07
CA CYS A 2 -4.44 25.06 23.16
C CYS A 2 -4.96 23.63 23.22
N SER A 3 -5.34 23.07 22.07
CA SER A 3 -5.73 21.67 21.94
C SER A 3 -4.75 20.98 21.01
N ASP A 4 -4.26 19.79 21.38
CA ASP A 4 -3.52 18.96 20.45
C ASP A 4 -4.48 18.51 19.34
N LYS A 5 -4.07 18.68 18.07
CA LYS A 5 -4.87 18.32 16.90
C LYS A 5 -4.91 16.79 16.74
N THR A 6 -3.77 16.12 16.96
CA THR A 6 -3.59 14.69 16.68
C THR A 6 -4.20 13.85 17.80
N GLY A 7 -5.16 12.98 17.48
CA GLY A 7 -5.87 12.15 18.46
C GLY A 7 -6.97 12.85 19.26
N THR A 8 -7.08 14.19 19.18
CA THR A 8 -8.15 14.95 19.87
C THR A 8 -9.19 15.45 18.87
N LEU A 9 -8.74 16.07 17.76
CA LEU A 9 -9.61 16.55 16.67
C LEU A 9 -9.62 15.60 15.49
N THR A 10 -8.70 14.62 15.43
CA THR A 10 -8.62 13.58 14.42
C THR A 10 -8.52 12.24 15.13
N ARG A 11 -9.04 11.16 14.51
CA ARG A 11 -8.94 9.79 15.03
C ARG A 11 -7.55 9.19 14.90
N ASN A 12 -6.58 9.92 14.30
CA ASN A 12 -5.25 9.39 13.94
C ASN A 12 -5.30 8.08 13.14
N GLU A 13 -6.39 7.88 12.40
CA GLU A 13 -6.61 6.74 11.52
C GLU A 13 -6.31 7.15 10.10
N MET A 14 -5.54 6.33 9.39
CA MET A 14 -5.30 6.48 7.96
C MET A 14 -5.99 5.36 7.20
N THR A 15 -6.52 5.69 6.02
CA THR A 15 -7.20 4.72 5.15
C THR A 15 -6.72 4.92 3.73
N VAL A 16 -6.36 3.85 3.05
CA VAL A 16 -6.10 3.89 1.61
C VAL A 16 -7.41 4.22 0.91
N GLN A 17 -7.43 5.31 0.15
CA GLN A 17 -8.59 5.74 -0.64
C GLN A 17 -8.43 5.39 -2.11
N ARG A 18 -7.18 5.25 -2.59
CA ARG A 18 -6.90 5.02 -4.00
C ARG A 18 -5.62 4.22 -4.18
N VAL A 19 -5.63 3.33 -5.17
CA VAL A 19 -4.42 2.65 -5.67
C VAL A 19 -4.29 2.95 -7.16
N VAL A 20 -3.11 3.39 -7.57
CA VAL A 20 -2.80 3.63 -8.99
C VAL A 20 -1.74 2.62 -9.41
N CYS A 21 -2.08 1.74 -10.32
CA CYS A 21 -1.12 0.78 -10.89
C CYS A 21 -1.56 0.30 -12.27
N ALA A 22 -0.62 -0.11 -13.08
CA ALA A 22 -0.85 -0.67 -14.43
C ALA A 22 -1.80 0.20 -15.29
N GLY A 23 -1.70 1.54 -15.18
CA GLY A 23 -2.53 2.47 -15.91
C GLY A 23 -3.99 2.60 -15.43
N HIS A 24 -4.35 1.92 -14.35
CA HIS A 24 -5.67 2.02 -13.71
C HIS A 24 -5.62 2.84 -12.44
N VAL A 25 -6.75 3.46 -12.12
CA VAL A 25 -7.00 4.12 -10.84
C VAL A 25 -8.12 3.35 -10.13
N PHE A 26 -7.78 2.68 -9.03
CA PHE A 26 -8.72 1.92 -8.22
C PHE A 26 -9.14 2.77 -7.02
N ASP A 27 -10.42 3.06 -6.89
CA ASP A 27 -10.97 3.67 -5.70
C ASP A 27 -11.24 2.60 -4.64
N VAL A 28 -10.89 2.91 -3.38
CA VAL A 28 -11.02 2.00 -2.25
C VAL A 28 -12.10 2.52 -1.31
N GLY A 29 -13.18 1.75 -1.16
CA GLY A 29 -14.29 2.07 -0.26
C GLY A 29 -14.00 1.72 1.20
N GLY A 30 -14.83 2.28 2.11
CA GLY A 30 -14.75 2.09 3.54
C GLY A 30 -13.75 3.02 4.22
N VAL A 31 -13.99 3.29 5.51
CA VAL A 31 -13.20 4.21 6.35
C VAL A 31 -12.81 3.53 7.66
N GLY A 32 -11.73 4.00 8.29
CA GLY A 32 -11.22 3.44 9.54
C GLY A 32 -10.52 2.10 9.36
N TYR A 33 -10.29 1.41 10.49
CA TYR A 33 -9.51 0.18 10.51
C TYR A 33 -10.34 -1.09 10.32
N ALA A 34 -11.66 -1.02 10.35
CA ALA A 34 -12.49 -2.16 10.00
C ALA A 34 -12.26 -2.54 8.53
N PRO A 35 -11.98 -3.83 8.21
CA PRO A 35 -11.70 -4.26 6.85
C PRO A 35 -12.98 -4.42 6.02
N VAL A 36 -13.82 -3.38 6.05
CA VAL A 36 -15.08 -3.30 5.32
C VAL A 36 -14.93 -2.32 4.17
N GLY A 37 -15.33 -2.75 2.98
CA GLY A 37 -15.25 -1.95 1.76
C GLY A 37 -14.89 -2.81 0.56
N SER A 38 -14.86 -2.17 -0.60
CA SER A 38 -14.55 -2.83 -1.86
C SER A 38 -13.69 -1.93 -2.74
N LEU A 39 -13.05 -2.51 -3.74
CA LEU A 39 -12.33 -1.78 -4.77
C LEU A 39 -13.22 -1.59 -5.99
N SER A 40 -13.06 -0.44 -6.66
CA SER A 40 -13.75 -0.16 -7.90
C SER A 40 -12.84 0.57 -8.88
N VAL A 41 -13.07 0.37 -10.17
CA VAL A 41 -12.49 1.14 -11.28
C VAL A 41 -13.64 1.67 -12.14
N ASP A 42 -13.63 2.97 -12.44
CA ASP A 42 -14.71 3.65 -13.17
C ASP A 42 -16.13 3.36 -12.58
N GLY A 43 -16.21 3.30 -11.23
CA GLY A 43 -17.44 3.01 -10.49
C GLY A 43 -17.92 1.56 -10.54
N ARG A 44 -17.17 0.66 -11.16
CA ARG A 44 -17.49 -0.78 -11.22
C ARG A 44 -16.67 -1.55 -10.20
N HIS A 45 -17.34 -2.38 -9.40
CA HIS A 45 -16.64 -3.27 -8.46
C HIS A 45 -15.64 -4.18 -9.20
N VAL A 46 -14.47 -4.38 -8.59
CA VAL A 46 -13.43 -5.25 -9.14
C VAL A 46 -12.95 -6.25 -8.09
N GLU A 47 -12.61 -7.43 -8.57
CA GLU A 47 -11.93 -8.47 -7.79
C GLU A 47 -10.42 -8.39 -8.08
N VAL A 48 -9.63 -8.30 -7.02
CA VAL A 48 -8.17 -8.10 -7.12
C VAL A 48 -7.48 -9.18 -7.95
N GLY A 49 -7.94 -10.44 -7.86
CA GLY A 49 -7.38 -11.56 -8.61
C GLY A 49 -7.45 -11.41 -10.16
N HIS A 50 -8.29 -10.52 -10.67
CA HIS A 50 -8.32 -10.20 -12.10
C HIS A 50 -7.27 -9.15 -12.52
N TYR A 51 -6.53 -8.58 -11.56
CA TYR A 51 -5.54 -7.52 -11.76
C TYR A 51 -4.20 -7.91 -11.10
N PRO A 52 -3.34 -8.71 -11.75
CA PRO A 52 -2.10 -9.21 -11.14
C PRO A 52 -1.17 -8.11 -10.60
N ALA A 53 -1.06 -6.98 -11.30
CA ALA A 53 -0.27 -5.84 -10.84
C ALA A 53 -0.86 -5.19 -9.58
N LEU A 54 -2.20 -5.11 -9.46
CA LEU A 54 -2.86 -4.63 -8.26
C LEU A 54 -2.66 -5.58 -7.09
N GLU A 55 -2.79 -6.88 -7.33
CA GLU A 55 -2.54 -7.91 -6.31
C GLU A 55 -1.11 -7.82 -5.78
N LEU A 56 -0.13 -7.71 -6.69
CA LEU A 56 1.28 -7.56 -6.30
C LEU A 56 1.52 -6.27 -5.50
N ALA A 57 0.94 -5.15 -5.92
CA ALA A 57 1.05 -3.87 -5.21
C ALA A 57 0.48 -3.96 -3.79
N ILE A 58 -0.71 -4.55 -3.62
CA ILE A 58 -1.33 -4.74 -2.30
C ILE A 58 -0.50 -5.69 -1.45
N ARG A 59 -0.07 -6.83 -2.00
CA ARG A 59 0.80 -7.79 -1.32
C ARG A 59 2.11 -7.15 -0.85
N SER A 60 2.72 -6.30 -1.69
CA SER A 60 3.93 -5.55 -1.34
C SER A 60 3.68 -4.62 -0.15
N GLY A 61 2.56 -3.91 -0.13
CA GLY A 61 2.18 -3.05 1.00
C GLY A 61 1.91 -3.81 2.30
N VAL A 62 1.37 -5.03 2.19
CA VAL A 62 1.12 -5.93 3.33
C VAL A 62 2.42 -6.52 3.87
N LEU A 63 3.33 -6.95 3.01
CA LEU A 63 4.56 -7.64 3.39
C LEU A 63 5.71 -6.70 3.78
N CYS A 64 5.86 -5.57 3.06
CA CYS A 64 6.82 -4.52 3.42
C CYS A 64 6.22 -3.64 4.53
N ASN A 65 6.04 -4.21 5.74
CA ASN A 65 5.22 -3.65 6.78
C ASN A 65 5.65 -4.20 8.16
N ASP A 66 5.68 -3.36 9.17
CA ASP A 66 6.01 -3.74 10.55
C ASP A 66 4.84 -3.50 11.52
N ALA A 67 3.73 -2.90 11.06
CA ALA A 67 2.53 -2.73 11.85
C ALA A 67 1.79 -4.06 12.07
N ARG A 68 0.90 -4.08 13.04
CA ARG A 68 0.04 -5.21 13.36
C ARG A 68 -1.40 -4.75 13.55
N MET A 69 -2.32 -5.59 13.14
CA MET A 69 -3.75 -5.37 13.41
C MET A 69 -4.21 -6.33 14.50
N ARG A 70 -5.06 -5.83 15.39
CA ARG A 70 -5.72 -6.65 16.41
C ARG A 70 -7.18 -6.20 16.59
N VAL A 71 -7.99 -7.09 17.15
CA VAL A 71 -9.37 -6.81 17.53
C VAL A 71 -9.48 -6.87 19.05
N GLU A 72 -10.00 -5.81 19.65
CA GLU A 72 -10.36 -5.75 21.07
C GLU A 72 -11.79 -5.24 21.18
N ASP A 73 -12.64 -5.92 21.91
CA ASP A 73 -14.05 -5.55 22.11
C ASP A 73 -14.78 -5.21 20.79
N ASP A 74 -14.59 -6.05 19.76
CA ASP A 74 -15.10 -5.88 18.39
C ASP A 74 -14.62 -4.61 17.66
N VAL A 75 -13.61 -3.92 18.20
CA VAL A 75 -12.97 -2.76 17.59
C VAL A 75 -11.61 -3.12 17.00
N TRP A 76 -11.37 -2.69 15.76
CA TRP A 76 -10.11 -2.89 15.08
C TRP A 76 -9.09 -1.82 15.51
N HIS A 77 -7.91 -2.28 15.91
CA HIS A 77 -6.79 -1.45 16.30
C HIS A 77 -5.57 -1.74 15.44
N VAL A 78 -4.76 -0.69 15.23
CA VAL A 78 -3.45 -0.80 14.56
C VAL A 78 -2.37 -0.45 15.59
N GLU A 79 -1.38 -1.32 15.70
CA GLU A 79 -0.14 -1.08 16.43
C GLU A 79 0.97 -0.80 15.43
N GLY A 80 1.66 0.33 15.56
CA GLY A 80 2.71 0.78 14.66
C GLY A 80 2.35 2.07 13.90
N ASP A 81 2.98 2.27 12.74
CA ASP A 81 2.74 3.47 11.92
C ASP A 81 1.34 3.42 11.27
N PRO A 82 0.54 4.52 11.37
CA PRO A 82 -0.80 4.55 10.78
C PRO A 82 -0.83 4.35 9.26
N THR A 83 0.22 4.75 8.54
CA THR A 83 0.32 4.53 7.09
C THR A 83 0.47 3.04 6.78
N GLU A 84 1.27 2.34 7.59
CA GLU A 84 1.44 0.89 7.52
C GLU A 84 0.13 0.16 7.85
N GLY A 85 -0.54 0.60 8.90
CA GLY A 85 -1.86 0.10 9.27
C GLY A 85 -2.89 0.20 8.15
N ALA A 86 -2.91 1.34 7.43
CA ALA A 86 -3.79 1.52 6.29
C ALA A 86 -3.55 0.50 5.17
N LEU A 87 -2.30 0.08 4.95
CA LEU A 87 -1.96 -0.96 3.98
C LEU A 87 -2.43 -2.35 4.42
N LEU A 88 -2.34 -2.67 5.73
CA LEU A 88 -2.88 -3.92 6.27
C LEU A 88 -4.40 -3.97 6.16
N VAL A 89 -5.09 -2.85 6.43
CA VAL A 89 -6.55 -2.75 6.23
C VAL A 89 -6.91 -2.98 4.76
N LEU A 90 -6.16 -2.40 3.81
CA LEU A 90 -6.36 -2.64 2.39
C LEU A 90 -6.18 -4.13 2.04
N GLY A 91 -5.14 -4.77 2.55
CA GLY A 91 -4.91 -6.20 2.37
C GLY A 91 -6.10 -7.03 2.86
N ASN A 92 -6.60 -6.75 4.07
CA ASN A 92 -7.74 -7.47 4.64
C ASN A 92 -9.05 -7.25 3.86
N LYS A 93 -9.27 -6.06 3.26
CA LYS A 93 -10.42 -5.81 2.35
C LYS A 93 -10.37 -6.65 1.07
N THR A 94 -9.19 -7.13 0.69
CA THR A 94 -8.94 -7.86 -0.57
C THR A 94 -8.56 -9.33 -0.36
N ALA A 95 -8.78 -9.86 0.82
CA ALA A 95 -8.40 -11.21 1.23
C ALA A 95 -6.87 -11.49 1.20
N LEU A 96 -6.05 -10.47 1.07
CA LEU A 96 -4.58 -10.57 1.19
C LEU A 96 -4.16 -10.28 2.64
N GLN A 97 -4.54 -11.17 3.55
CA GLN A 97 -4.24 -11.05 4.97
C GLN A 97 -2.75 -11.22 5.22
N HIS A 98 -2.21 -10.43 6.16
CA HIS A 98 -0.77 -10.41 6.48
C HIS A 98 -0.22 -11.81 6.80
N ASP A 99 -0.87 -12.56 7.68
CA ASP A 99 -0.37 -13.85 8.14
C ASP A 99 -0.32 -14.88 7.00
N SER A 100 -1.34 -14.89 6.13
CA SER A 100 -1.38 -15.75 4.95
C SER A 100 -0.31 -15.37 3.92
N CYS A 101 -0.12 -14.07 3.70
CA CYS A 101 0.92 -13.56 2.80
C CYS A 101 2.31 -13.88 3.37
N ALA A 102 2.56 -13.65 4.66
CA ALA A 102 3.85 -13.90 5.31
C ALA A 102 4.19 -15.40 5.37
N ALA A 103 3.20 -16.27 5.55
CA ALA A 103 3.40 -17.71 5.50
C ALA A 103 3.79 -18.19 4.10
N ALA A 104 3.20 -17.61 3.03
CA ALA A 104 3.50 -17.96 1.65
C ALA A 104 4.80 -17.28 1.14
N TRP A 105 5.10 -16.08 1.63
CA TRP A 105 6.27 -15.27 1.26
C TRP A 105 7.08 -14.91 2.51
N PRO A 106 7.85 -15.83 3.10
CA PRO A 106 8.62 -15.55 4.31
C PRO A 106 9.61 -14.41 4.11
N ARG A 107 9.66 -13.50 5.08
CA ARG A 107 10.66 -12.42 5.14
C ARG A 107 12.00 -13.01 5.52
N LEU A 108 13.02 -12.75 4.73
CA LEU A 108 14.39 -13.21 4.92
C LEU A 108 15.27 -12.12 5.54
N ASP A 109 15.05 -10.85 5.13
CA ASP A 109 15.83 -9.70 5.58
C ASP A 109 15.03 -8.41 5.43
N SER A 110 15.50 -7.31 6.00
CA SER A 110 14.86 -6.01 5.88
C SER A 110 15.84 -4.84 6.04
N ILE A 111 15.52 -3.74 5.36
CA ILE A 111 16.09 -2.42 5.59
C ILE A 111 14.97 -1.58 6.21
N PRO A 112 15.06 -1.20 7.49
CA PRO A 112 14.03 -0.42 8.16
C PRO A 112 13.91 0.98 7.55
N PHE A 113 12.74 1.63 7.78
CA PHE A 113 12.55 3.00 7.34
C PHE A 113 13.49 3.97 8.07
N GLU A 114 14.20 4.78 7.29
CA GLU A 114 14.98 5.90 7.79
C GLU A 114 14.59 7.18 7.04
N SER A 115 14.39 8.27 7.79
CA SER A 115 13.95 9.56 7.23
C SER A 115 14.91 10.14 6.19
N GLN A 116 16.21 9.85 6.31
CA GLN A 116 17.21 10.28 5.32
C GLN A 116 17.11 9.51 4.01
N HIS A 117 16.75 8.24 4.05
CA HIS A 117 16.58 7.37 2.87
C HIS A 117 15.19 7.45 2.28
N ARG A 118 14.17 7.74 3.10
CA ARG A 118 12.76 7.88 2.75
C ARG A 118 12.15 6.64 2.10
N PHE A 119 12.66 5.47 2.43
CA PHE A 119 12.09 4.18 2.04
C PHE A 119 12.37 3.12 3.10
N MET A 120 11.59 2.05 3.05
CA MET A 120 11.80 0.77 3.70
C MET A 120 11.86 -0.31 2.63
N ALA A 121 12.62 -1.37 2.86
CA ALA A 121 12.66 -2.53 1.98
C ALA A 121 12.61 -3.82 2.78
N THR A 122 11.99 -4.86 2.23
CA THR A 122 11.95 -6.21 2.81
C THR A 122 12.25 -7.24 1.74
N HIS A 123 13.09 -8.21 2.09
CA HIS A 123 13.48 -9.33 1.24
C HIS A 123 12.58 -10.54 1.55
N HIS A 124 11.96 -11.09 0.55
CA HIS A 124 11.05 -12.23 0.65
C HIS A 124 11.39 -13.30 -0.37
N ARG A 125 10.95 -14.53 -0.10
CA ARG A 125 10.99 -15.62 -1.08
C ARG A 125 9.56 -16.09 -1.35
N ASP A 126 9.20 -16.19 -2.64
CA ASP A 126 7.89 -16.66 -3.04
C ASP A 126 7.79 -18.21 -3.00
N PRO A 127 6.58 -18.79 -3.16
CA PRO A 127 6.39 -20.23 -3.17
C PRO A 127 7.11 -20.97 -4.32
N GLN A 128 7.54 -20.25 -5.37
CA GLN A 128 8.31 -20.79 -6.48
C GLN A 128 9.83 -20.76 -6.23
N GLY A 129 10.24 -20.19 -5.08
CA GLY A 129 11.64 -20.04 -4.68
C GLY A 129 12.34 -18.82 -5.27
N GLN A 130 11.59 -17.90 -5.89
CA GLN A 130 12.13 -16.65 -6.40
C GLN A 130 12.27 -15.63 -5.27
N ASP A 131 13.39 -14.90 -5.27
CA ASP A 131 13.65 -13.83 -4.32
C ASP A 131 13.06 -12.50 -4.82
N TRP A 132 12.41 -11.78 -3.91
CA TRP A 132 11.75 -10.50 -4.14
C TRP A 132 12.24 -9.46 -3.14
N LEU A 133 12.60 -8.29 -3.64
CA LEU A 133 12.84 -7.12 -2.80
C LEU A 133 11.64 -6.18 -2.92
N LEU A 134 10.81 -6.15 -1.88
CA LEU A 134 9.65 -5.27 -1.82
C LEU A 134 10.06 -3.96 -1.15
N VAL A 135 9.78 -2.85 -1.82
CA VAL A 135 10.21 -1.51 -1.37
C VAL A 135 9.00 -0.60 -1.27
N LYS A 136 8.92 0.17 -0.17
CA LYS A 136 7.92 1.23 -0.02
C LYS A 136 8.56 2.52 0.44
N GLY A 137 8.07 3.65 -0.07
CA GLY A 137 8.64 4.94 0.32
C GLY A 137 8.00 6.15 -0.36
N ALA A 138 8.69 7.28 -0.25
CA ALA A 138 8.29 8.51 -0.92
C ALA A 138 8.28 8.32 -2.45
N PRO A 139 7.25 8.83 -3.17
CA PRO A 139 7.09 8.58 -4.61
C PRO A 139 8.33 8.96 -5.42
N GLU A 140 8.90 10.11 -5.18
CA GLU A 140 10.09 10.57 -5.88
C GLU A 140 11.29 9.64 -5.65
N ARG A 141 11.40 9.07 -4.43
CA ARG A 141 12.50 8.16 -4.11
C ARG A 141 12.36 6.80 -4.79
N ILE A 142 11.14 6.27 -4.83
CA ILE A 142 10.87 5.01 -5.51
C ILE A 142 11.03 5.16 -7.04
N LEU A 143 10.53 6.25 -7.62
CA LEU A 143 10.70 6.52 -9.05
C LEU A 143 12.17 6.58 -9.47
N ASP A 144 13.05 7.15 -8.64
CA ASP A 144 14.50 7.21 -8.91
C ASP A 144 15.18 5.83 -8.91
N MET A 145 14.53 4.81 -8.33
CA MET A 145 15.04 3.43 -8.28
C MET A 145 14.48 2.55 -9.39
N CYS A 146 13.47 3.03 -10.14
CA CYS A 146 12.74 2.24 -11.14
C CYS A 146 13.18 2.59 -12.55
N ASP A 147 13.31 1.58 -13.41
CA ASP A 147 13.51 1.73 -14.85
C ASP A 147 12.34 1.15 -15.65
N ARG A 148 11.43 0.41 -14.99
CA ARG A 148 10.29 -0.25 -15.60
C ARG A 148 9.01 -0.04 -14.78
N GLN A 149 7.88 -0.26 -15.41
CA GLN A 149 6.55 -0.24 -14.80
C GLN A 149 5.65 -1.31 -15.42
N PHE A 150 4.58 -1.68 -14.75
CA PHE A 150 3.51 -2.48 -15.33
C PHE A 150 2.56 -1.60 -16.16
N GLY A 151 2.27 -2.03 -17.39
CA GLY A 151 1.22 -1.45 -18.25
C GLY A 151 -0.15 -2.08 -18.00
N HIS A 152 -1.17 -1.61 -18.73
CA HIS A 152 -2.57 -2.07 -18.58
C HIS A 152 -2.78 -3.57 -18.67
N SER A 153 -1.95 -4.28 -19.41
CA SER A 153 -1.99 -5.74 -19.54
C SER A 153 -1.18 -6.47 -18.47
N SER A 154 -0.73 -5.78 -17.44
CA SER A 154 0.19 -6.29 -16.41
C SER A 154 1.52 -6.83 -16.95
N HIS A 155 1.92 -6.42 -18.16
CA HIS A 155 3.25 -6.66 -18.69
C HIS A 155 4.18 -5.50 -18.37
N GLU A 156 5.44 -5.82 -18.13
CA GLU A 156 6.48 -4.83 -17.92
C GLU A 156 6.75 -4.01 -19.18
N GLN A 157 6.87 -2.70 -18.98
CA GLN A 157 7.24 -1.72 -20.00
C GLN A 157 8.22 -0.71 -19.43
N PRO A 158 8.93 0.08 -20.25
CA PRO A 158 9.78 1.16 -19.73
C PRO A 158 8.98 2.10 -18.83
N LEU A 159 9.64 2.62 -17.79
CA LEU A 159 9.05 3.60 -16.89
C LEU A 159 8.66 4.87 -17.68
N ASP A 160 7.48 5.41 -17.39
CA ASP A 160 7.06 6.78 -17.79
C ASP A 160 7.11 7.69 -16.54
N PRO A 161 8.24 8.33 -16.26
CA PRO A 161 8.37 9.17 -15.06
C PRO A 161 7.45 10.37 -15.06
N ASP A 162 7.12 10.92 -16.24
CA ASP A 162 6.27 12.10 -16.35
C ASP A 162 4.80 11.76 -16.06
N TYR A 163 4.35 10.57 -16.47
CA TYR A 163 3.04 10.05 -16.06
C TYR A 163 2.95 9.97 -14.53
N TRP A 164 3.92 9.34 -13.87
CA TRP A 164 3.89 9.17 -12.42
C TRP A 164 4.02 10.49 -11.65
N ARG A 165 4.84 11.43 -12.13
CA ARG A 165 4.94 12.77 -11.52
C ARG A 165 3.63 13.55 -11.63
N ARG A 166 2.94 13.48 -12.78
CA ARG A 166 1.60 14.07 -12.93
C ARG A 166 0.61 13.44 -11.97
N MET A 167 0.52 12.10 -11.94
CA MET A 167 -0.38 11.37 -11.03
C MET A 167 -0.13 11.72 -9.56
N ALA A 168 1.15 11.83 -9.17
CA ALA A 168 1.52 12.23 -7.82
C ALA A 168 1.05 13.68 -7.51
N THR A 169 1.27 14.61 -8.43
CA THR A 169 0.85 16.01 -8.27
C THR A 169 -0.68 16.13 -8.16
N ASP A 170 -1.40 15.48 -9.06
CA ASP A 170 -2.88 15.52 -9.11
C ASP A 170 -3.51 14.88 -7.86
N THR A 171 -2.90 13.82 -7.36
CA THR A 171 -3.36 13.15 -6.14
C THR A 171 -3.06 13.98 -4.89
N ALA A 172 -1.88 14.59 -4.81
CA ALA A 172 -1.50 15.48 -3.71
C ALA A 172 -2.40 16.72 -3.66
N ALA A 173 -2.79 17.27 -4.82
CA ALA A 173 -3.71 18.41 -4.91
C ALA A 173 -5.10 18.11 -4.31
N GLN A 174 -5.48 16.84 -4.18
CA GLN A 174 -6.71 16.39 -3.52
C GLN A 174 -6.55 16.24 -2.00
N GLY A 175 -5.39 16.61 -1.44
CA GLY A 175 -5.11 16.51 0.00
C GLY A 175 -4.77 15.07 0.46
N LEU A 176 -4.50 14.15 -0.46
CA LEU A 176 -4.12 12.78 -0.13
C LEU A 176 -2.61 12.67 0.13
N ARG A 177 -2.26 11.87 1.13
CA ARG A 177 -0.86 11.46 1.36
C ARG A 177 -0.50 10.35 0.37
N LEU A 178 0.66 10.49 -0.24
CA LEU A 178 1.16 9.53 -1.23
C LEU A 178 2.19 8.58 -0.62
N LEU A 179 2.14 7.35 -1.08
CA LEU A 179 3.12 6.32 -0.83
C LEU A 179 3.31 5.51 -2.11
N SER A 180 4.54 5.16 -2.44
CA SER A 180 4.86 4.27 -3.57
C SER A 180 5.40 2.92 -3.07
N LEU A 181 5.09 1.92 -3.83
CA LEU A 181 5.50 0.54 -3.63
C LEU A 181 6.19 0.04 -4.90
#